data_7e6e9cae1d844ba8ef0ff32bd8b26128
#
_entry.id   7e6e9cae1d844ba8ef0ff32bd8b26128
#
_cell.length_a   1.000
_cell.length_b   1.000
_cell.length_c   1.000
_cell.angle_alpha   90.00
_cell.angle_beta   90.00
_cell.angle_gamma   90.00
#
_symmetry.space_group_name_H-M   'P 1'
#
loop_
_entity.id
_entity.type
_entity.pdbx_description
1 polymer ?
#
loop_
_entity_poly.entity_id
_entity_poly.type
_entity_poly.pdbx_seq_one_letter_code
_entity_poly.pdbx_strand_id
1 'polypeptide(L)'
;MLALSKNIKGLEKDIDKKLWQKRKVFALLSREINDLHGKTLGIIGKGSIGVKVGRIARAFGMNINYFSVRNYKKTQFLKFLSSLDYLSVHCPLNEKTKDLITIKELKIMKKNMILINTARGGIVNENDLTKA
;
A
#
# COMPACT_ATOMS: atom_id res chain seq x y z
N MET A 1 2.22 6.41 0.91
CA MET A 1 3.20 5.62 0.13
C MET A 1 4.63 6.11 0.35
N LEU A 2 5.01 7.29 -0.12
CA LEU A 2 6.39 7.80 -0.06
C LEU A 2 7.06 7.67 1.31
N ALA A 3 6.39 8.08 2.39
CA ALA A 3 6.94 8.01 3.73
C ALA A 3 7.35 6.59 4.16
N LEU A 4 6.55 5.59 3.76
CA LEU A 4 6.84 4.18 4.04
C LEU A 4 7.91 3.62 3.11
N SER A 5 7.84 3.92 1.80
CA SER A 5 8.85 3.45 0.82
C SER A 5 10.24 4.00 1.12
N LYS A 6 10.31 5.27 1.51
CA LYS A 6 11.57 5.95 1.84
C LYS A 6 11.98 5.77 3.30
N ASN A 7 11.21 5.03 4.08
CA ASN A 7 11.46 4.78 5.50
C ASN A 7 11.77 6.07 6.29
N ILE A 8 10.98 7.13 6.04
CA ILE A 8 11.23 8.47 6.60
C ILE A 8 11.34 8.44 8.12
N LYS A 9 10.41 7.75 8.80
CA LYS A 9 10.43 7.62 10.28
C LYS A 9 11.69 6.90 10.79
N GLY A 10 12.21 5.97 10.00
CA GLY A 10 13.45 5.28 10.33
C GLY A 10 14.67 6.18 10.17
N LEU A 11 14.73 6.95 9.08
CA LEU A 11 15.81 7.92 8.85
C LEU A 11 15.82 9.03 9.90
N GLU A 12 14.64 9.54 10.30
CA GLU A 12 14.50 10.52 11.38
C GLU A 12 15.16 9.99 12.67
N LYS A 13 14.83 8.78 13.10
CA LYS A 13 15.45 8.14 14.27
C LYS A 13 16.97 7.99 14.15
N ASP A 14 17.49 7.78 12.95
CA ASP A 14 18.93 7.66 12.74
C ASP A 14 19.63 9.03 12.84
N ILE A 15 18.96 10.09 12.40
CA ILE A 15 19.42 11.48 12.56
C ILE A 15 19.46 11.86 14.06
N ASP A 16 18.39 11.57 14.80
CA ASP A 16 18.31 11.85 16.25
C ASP A 16 19.43 11.15 17.02
N LYS A 17 19.81 9.95 16.61
CA LYS A 17 20.95 9.21 17.17
C LYS A 17 22.31 9.70 16.68
N LYS A 18 22.35 10.75 15.87
CA LYS A 18 23.57 11.33 15.28
C LYS A 18 24.38 10.31 14.49
N LEU A 19 23.73 9.30 13.88
CA LEU A 19 24.41 8.26 13.11
C LEU A 19 25.08 8.80 11.87
N TRP A 20 24.50 9.83 11.25
CA TRP A 20 25.08 10.52 10.10
C TRP A 20 26.48 11.09 10.43
N GLN A 21 26.59 11.78 11.57
CA GLN A 21 27.86 12.44 11.99
C GLN A 21 28.95 11.44 12.33
N LYS A 22 28.59 10.23 12.73
CA LYS A 22 29.54 9.17 13.14
C LYS A 22 30.08 8.36 11.95
N ARG A 23 29.54 8.55 10.75
CA ARG A 23 29.94 7.78 9.57
C ARG A 23 31.06 8.47 8.78
N LYS A 24 31.99 7.64 8.26
CA LYS A 24 33.09 8.08 7.38
C LYS A 24 32.65 8.12 5.88
N VAL A 25 31.42 7.73 5.57
CA VAL A 25 30.91 7.65 4.18
C VAL A 25 29.83 8.70 3.94
N PHE A 26 29.76 9.17 2.71
CA PHE A 26 28.83 10.22 2.27
C PHE A 26 27.34 9.90 2.51
N ALA A 27 26.95 8.63 2.45
CA ALA A 27 25.54 8.23 2.56
C ALA A 27 25.25 7.39 3.80
N LEU A 28 24.10 7.62 4.43
CA LEU A 28 23.57 6.79 5.51
C LEU A 28 22.72 5.65 4.91
N LEU A 29 23.36 4.54 4.56
CA LEU A 29 22.70 3.35 3.98
C LEU A 29 22.30 2.33 5.08
N SER A 30 21.78 2.80 6.21
CA SER A 30 21.43 1.95 7.34
C SER A 30 20.06 1.25 7.16
N ARG A 31 19.28 1.66 6.16
CA ARG A 31 17.91 1.19 5.97
C ARG A 31 17.61 0.93 4.51
N GLU A 32 16.75 -0.03 4.29
CA GLU A 32 16.20 -0.29 2.96
C GLU A 32 15.29 0.88 2.55
N ILE A 33 15.57 1.43 1.37
CA ILE A 33 14.81 2.50 0.73
C ILE A 33 14.33 1.98 -0.61
N ASN A 34 13.03 2.03 -0.84
CA ASN A 34 12.41 1.56 -2.05
C ASN A 34 11.90 2.72 -2.91
N ASP A 35 12.04 2.60 -4.23
CA ASP A 35 11.42 3.50 -5.18
C ASP A 35 10.00 3.06 -5.54
N LEU A 36 9.16 4.04 -5.94
CA LEU A 36 7.82 3.77 -6.46
C LEU A 36 7.86 3.37 -7.94
N HIS A 37 8.89 3.80 -8.67
CA HIS A 37 9.03 3.51 -10.09
C HIS A 37 9.01 2.00 -10.37
N GLY A 38 8.23 1.57 -11.35
CA GLY A 38 8.07 0.16 -11.74
C GLY A 38 7.21 -0.68 -10.79
N LYS A 39 6.88 -0.18 -9.60
CA LYS A 39 6.00 -0.90 -8.65
C LYS A 39 4.54 -0.85 -9.09
N THR A 40 3.76 -1.84 -8.67
CA THR A 40 2.34 -1.94 -9.01
C THR A 40 1.46 -1.46 -7.86
N LEU A 41 0.66 -0.43 -8.12
CA LEU A 41 -0.38 0.06 -7.21
C LEU A 41 -1.74 -0.48 -7.63
N GLY A 42 -2.37 -1.25 -6.75
CA GLY A 42 -3.79 -1.58 -6.84
C GLY A 42 -4.66 -0.49 -6.22
N ILE A 43 -5.75 -0.15 -6.88
CA ILE A 43 -6.72 0.81 -6.37
C ILE A 43 -8.09 0.15 -6.35
N ILE A 44 -8.65 -0.03 -5.15
CA ILE A 44 -10.04 -0.49 -4.98
C ILE A 44 -10.96 0.73 -5.00
N GLY A 45 -11.75 0.85 -6.06
CA GLY A 45 -12.64 1.99 -6.30
C GLY A 45 -12.09 3.00 -7.31
N LYS A 46 -12.74 3.04 -8.49
CA LYS A 46 -12.39 3.95 -9.61
C LYS A 46 -13.29 5.20 -9.60
N GLY A 47 -13.49 5.80 -8.42
CA GLY A 47 -14.16 7.09 -8.25
C GLY A 47 -13.19 8.26 -8.45
N SER A 48 -13.67 9.50 -8.21
CA SER A 48 -12.88 10.73 -8.38
C SER A 48 -11.56 10.70 -7.60
N ILE A 49 -11.56 10.22 -6.36
CA ILE A 49 -10.36 10.13 -5.53
C ILE A 49 -9.41 9.04 -6.07
N GLY A 50 -9.91 7.83 -6.33
CA GLY A 50 -9.08 6.73 -6.83
C GLY A 50 -8.43 7.04 -8.18
N VAL A 51 -9.14 7.73 -9.08
CA VAL A 51 -8.59 8.18 -10.37
C VAL A 51 -7.47 9.21 -10.17
N LYS A 52 -7.66 10.20 -9.28
CA LYS A 52 -6.62 11.18 -8.96
C LYS A 52 -5.37 10.52 -8.36
N VAL A 53 -5.55 9.60 -7.41
CA VAL A 53 -4.44 8.84 -6.82
C VAL A 53 -3.68 8.06 -7.89
N GLY A 54 -4.39 7.37 -8.79
CA GLY A 54 -3.77 6.63 -9.89
C GLY A 54 -3.01 7.53 -10.87
N ARG A 55 -3.53 8.75 -11.15
CA ARG A 55 -2.83 9.72 -12.00
C ARG A 55 -1.52 10.20 -11.36
N ILE A 56 -1.56 10.52 -10.07
CA ILE A 56 -0.37 10.93 -9.32
C ILE A 56 0.65 9.78 -9.26
N ALA A 57 0.21 8.56 -8.97
CA ALA A 57 1.10 7.41 -8.89
C ALA A 57 1.76 7.08 -10.25
N ARG A 58 1.06 7.27 -11.39
CA ARG A 58 1.68 7.17 -12.71
C ARG A 58 2.80 8.19 -12.93
N ALA A 59 2.66 9.39 -12.42
CA ALA A 59 3.72 10.41 -12.51
C ALA A 59 4.98 10.00 -11.73
N PHE A 60 4.85 9.12 -10.73
CA PHE A 60 5.97 8.46 -10.05
C PHE A 60 6.46 7.17 -10.76
N GLY A 61 6.00 6.88 -11.96
CA GLY A 61 6.40 5.70 -12.73
C GLY A 61 5.79 4.39 -12.26
N MET A 62 4.68 4.40 -11.48
CA MET A 62 4.01 3.18 -11.04
C MET A 62 3.07 2.61 -12.10
N ASN A 63 2.94 1.27 -12.10
CA ASN A 63 1.90 0.56 -12.83
C ASN A 63 0.60 0.60 -12.02
N ILE A 64 -0.55 0.93 -12.66
CA ILE A 64 -1.82 1.12 -11.97
C ILE A 64 -2.83 0.07 -12.38
N ASN A 65 -3.31 -0.68 -11.41
CA ASN A 65 -4.39 -1.65 -11.55
C ASN A 65 -5.61 -1.19 -10.75
N TYR A 66 -6.78 -1.11 -11.40
CA TYR A 66 -8.03 -0.79 -10.73
C TYR A 66 -8.87 -2.04 -10.49
N PHE A 67 -9.50 -2.11 -9.32
CA PHE A 67 -10.49 -3.13 -9.02
C PHE A 67 -11.83 -2.49 -8.67
N SER A 68 -12.91 -2.96 -9.32
CA SER A 68 -14.26 -2.53 -9.05
C SER A 68 -15.02 -3.60 -8.25
N VAL A 69 -15.53 -3.22 -7.08
CA VAL A 69 -16.35 -4.11 -6.25
C VAL A 69 -17.77 -4.33 -6.79
N ARG A 70 -18.18 -3.56 -7.81
CA ARG A 70 -19.52 -3.71 -8.45
C ARG A 70 -19.66 -5.08 -9.12
N ASN A 71 -18.61 -5.52 -9.81
CA ASN A 71 -18.55 -6.80 -10.52
C ASN A 71 -17.57 -7.75 -9.82
N TYR A 72 -17.75 -7.91 -8.51
CA TYR A 72 -16.87 -8.70 -7.68
C TYR A 72 -16.88 -10.18 -8.06
N LYS A 73 -15.72 -10.69 -8.46
CA LYS A 73 -15.44 -12.12 -8.60
C LYS A 73 -14.24 -12.47 -7.73
N LYS A 74 -14.42 -13.38 -6.78
CA LYS A 74 -13.41 -13.75 -5.79
C LYS A 74 -12.07 -14.11 -6.40
N THR A 75 -12.07 -14.97 -7.42
CA THR A 75 -10.84 -15.41 -8.10
C THR A 75 -10.07 -14.25 -8.75
N GLN A 76 -10.78 -13.32 -9.38
CA GLN A 76 -10.17 -12.12 -9.96
C GLN A 76 -9.61 -11.20 -8.89
N PHE A 77 -10.30 -11.06 -7.75
CA PHE A 77 -9.84 -10.26 -6.63
C PHE A 77 -8.56 -10.83 -6.03
N LEU A 78 -8.49 -12.13 -5.81
CA LEU A 78 -7.29 -12.77 -5.27
C LEU A 78 -6.09 -12.63 -6.24
N LYS A 79 -6.31 -12.82 -7.55
CA LYS A 79 -5.28 -12.59 -8.58
C LYS A 79 -4.83 -11.13 -8.60
N PHE A 80 -5.76 -10.18 -8.48
CA PHE A 80 -5.44 -8.76 -8.35
C PHE A 80 -4.54 -8.53 -7.14
N LEU A 81 -4.92 -8.97 -5.94
CA LEU A 81 -4.17 -8.76 -4.71
C LEU A 81 -2.75 -9.34 -4.74
N SER A 82 -2.58 -10.55 -5.29
CA SER A 82 -1.27 -11.22 -5.35
C SER A 82 -0.24 -10.52 -6.23
N SER A 83 -0.69 -9.69 -7.18
CA SER A 83 0.18 -8.99 -8.13
C SER A 83 0.72 -7.65 -7.63
N LEU A 84 0.21 -7.14 -6.50
CA LEU A 84 0.44 -5.77 -6.06
C LEU A 84 1.68 -5.62 -5.16
N ASP A 85 2.30 -4.44 -5.24
CA ASP A 85 3.29 -3.96 -4.26
C ASP A 85 2.66 -2.96 -3.29
N TYR A 86 1.62 -2.25 -3.73
CA TYR A 86 0.84 -1.29 -2.95
C TYR A 86 -0.64 -1.50 -3.20
N LEU A 87 -1.45 -1.36 -2.17
CA LEU A 87 -2.92 -1.35 -2.28
C LEU A 87 -3.48 -0.10 -1.63
N SER A 88 -4.32 0.63 -2.35
CA SER A 88 -5.02 1.81 -1.82
C SER A 88 -6.53 1.66 -1.97
N VAL A 89 -7.25 1.85 -0.86
CA VAL A 89 -8.70 1.64 -0.78
C VAL A 89 -9.42 2.97 -0.88
N HIS A 90 -10.35 3.08 -1.86
CA HIS A 90 -11.14 4.27 -2.19
C HIS A 90 -12.60 3.92 -2.51
N CYS A 91 -13.12 2.84 -1.99
CA CYS A 91 -14.54 2.47 -2.12
C CYS A 91 -15.33 2.87 -0.87
N PRO A 92 -16.65 3.10 -0.97
CA PRO A 92 -17.49 3.32 0.19
C PRO A 92 -17.66 2.03 1.02
N LEU A 93 -17.92 2.19 2.32
CA LEU A 93 -18.32 1.08 3.16
C LEU A 93 -19.82 0.78 2.92
N ASN A 94 -20.13 -0.44 2.59
CA ASN A 94 -21.46 -1.01 2.46
C ASN A 94 -21.41 -2.53 2.69
N GLU A 95 -22.53 -3.23 2.57
CA GLU A 95 -22.60 -4.68 2.77
C GLU A 95 -21.62 -5.48 1.90
N LYS A 96 -21.34 -5.03 0.66
CA LYS A 96 -20.40 -5.70 -0.27
C LYS A 96 -18.94 -5.40 0.01
N THR A 97 -18.66 -4.34 0.76
CA THR A 97 -17.28 -3.87 1.02
C THR A 97 -16.90 -3.99 2.50
N LYS A 98 -17.86 -4.30 3.37
CA LYS A 98 -17.58 -4.66 4.76
C LYS A 98 -16.74 -5.94 4.77
N ASP A 99 -15.66 -5.93 5.53
CA ASP A 99 -14.73 -7.07 5.64
C ASP A 99 -14.27 -7.62 4.27
N LEU A 100 -14.13 -6.71 3.28
CA LEU A 100 -13.66 -7.06 1.94
C LEU A 100 -12.26 -7.68 1.96
N ILE A 101 -11.42 -7.23 2.89
CA ILE A 101 -10.07 -7.72 3.12
C ILE A 101 -10.02 -8.33 4.52
N THR A 102 -9.95 -9.66 4.55
CA THR A 102 -9.82 -10.49 5.75
C THR A 102 -8.46 -11.17 5.78
N ILE A 103 -8.21 -12.01 6.78
CA ILE A 103 -6.98 -12.81 6.89
C ILE A 103 -6.71 -13.65 5.63
N LYS A 104 -7.76 -14.08 4.90
CA LYS A 104 -7.63 -14.85 3.65
C LYS A 104 -7.01 -14.01 2.54
N GLU A 105 -7.45 -12.77 2.39
CA GLU A 105 -6.91 -11.82 1.43
C GLU A 105 -5.51 -11.37 1.82
N LEU A 106 -5.28 -11.07 3.10
CA LEU A 106 -3.98 -10.65 3.62
C LEU A 106 -2.89 -11.70 3.37
N LYS A 107 -3.19 -12.98 3.57
CA LYS A 107 -2.24 -14.09 3.33
C LYS A 107 -1.79 -14.27 1.88
N ILE A 108 -2.59 -13.78 0.91
CA ILE A 108 -2.27 -13.89 -0.53
C ILE A 108 -1.43 -12.70 -0.99
N MET A 109 -1.44 -11.61 -0.26
CA MET A 109 -0.65 -10.43 -0.56
C MET A 109 0.85 -10.70 -0.41
N LYS A 110 1.67 -9.96 -1.14
CA LYS A 110 3.13 -10.04 -0.96
C LYS A 110 3.50 -9.62 0.46
N LYS A 111 4.47 -10.27 1.08
CA LYS A 111 4.92 -9.96 2.46
C LYS A 111 5.29 -8.50 2.67
N ASN A 112 5.85 -7.86 1.65
CA ASN A 112 6.28 -6.45 1.70
C ASN A 112 5.24 -5.50 1.12
N MET A 113 4.00 -5.96 0.88
CA MET A 113 2.96 -5.10 0.33
C MET A 113 2.55 -4.03 1.34
N ILE A 114 2.40 -2.81 0.87
CA ILE A 114 1.92 -1.69 1.67
C ILE A 114 0.43 -1.49 1.41
N LEU A 115 -0.39 -1.70 2.43
CA LEU A 115 -1.83 -1.47 2.42
C LEU A 115 -2.15 -0.08 2.99
N ILE A 116 -2.93 0.70 2.23
CA ILE A 116 -3.36 2.05 2.60
C ILE A 116 -4.88 2.12 2.54
N ASN A 117 -5.51 2.29 3.70
CA ASN A 117 -6.95 2.49 3.79
C ASN A 117 -7.24 3.92 4.29
N THR A 118 -7.60 4.80 3.36
CA THR A 118 -8.05 6.16 3.67
C THR A 118 -9.56 6.34 3.40
N ALA A 119 -10.26 5.23 3.16
CA ALA A 119 -11.69 5.26 2.88
C ALA A 119 -12.53 5.20 4.16
N ARG A 120 -12.71 4.02 4.73
CA ARG A 120 -13.47 3.80 5.97
C ARG A 120 -12.90 2.60 6.73
N GLY A 121 -13.00 2.63 8.06
CA GLY A 121 -12.86 1.44 8.92
C GLY A 121 -13.86 0.35 8.51
N GLY A 122 -13.58 -0.91 8.85
CA GLY A 122 -14.45 -2.04 8.54
C GLY A 122 -14.42 -2.53 7.08
N ILE A 123 -13.70 -1.87 6.15
CA ILE A 123 -13.41 -2.43 4.82
C ILE A 123 -12.30 -3.46 4.92
N VAL A 124 -11.28 -3.17 5.69
CA VAL A 124 -10.27 -4.11 6.13
C VAL A 124 -10.69 -4.60 7.51
N ASN A 125 -10.75 -5.91 7.71
CA ASN A 125 -11.06 -6.47 9.03
C ASN A 125 -9.88 -6.21 9.97
N GLU A 126 -10.09 -5.38 10.99
CA GLU A 126 -9.03 -4.91 11.89
C GLU A 126 -8.50 -6.04 12.79
N ASN A 127 -9.38 -6.95 13.23
CA ASN A 127 -8.98 -8.11 14.02
C ASN A 127 -8.10 -9.08 13.22
N ASP A 128 -8.37 -9.23 11.93
CA ASP A 128 -7.58 -10.06 11.03
C ASP A 128 -6.25 -9.39 10.67
N LEU A 129 -6.27 -8.06 10.51
CA LEU A 129 -5.06 -7.28 10.23
C LEU A 129 -4.03 -7.37 11.37
N THR A 130 -4.50 -7.45 12.63
CA THR A 130 -3.60 -7.59 13.79
C THR A 130 -2.97 -8.98 13.90
N LYS A 131 -3.52 -9.98 13.20
CA LYS A 131 -3.03 -11.38 13.20
C LYS A 131 -2.17 -11.71 11.97
N ALA A 132 -2.13 -10.82 10.98
CA ALA A 132 -1.40 -11.01 9.72
C ALA A 132 0.04 -10.52 9.82
#